data_3490def7849c2d9b810f57d3197404d4
#
_entry.id   3490def7849c2d9b810f57d3197404d4
#
_cell.length_a   1.000
_cell.length_b   1.000
_cell.length_c   1.000
_cell.angle_alpha   90.00
_cell.angle_beta   90.00
_cell.angle_gamma   90.00
#
_symmetry.space_group_name_H-M   'P 1'
#
loop_
_entity.id
_entity.type
_entity.pdbx_description
1 polymer ?
#
loop_
_entity_poly.entity_id
_entity_poly.type
_entity_poly.pdbx_seq_one_letter_code
_entity_poly.pdbx_strand_id
1 'polypeptide(L)'
;MTTPAPARPTERPIPSPFTGAGKLWRATFLSHILNPWNMAFALLLPMFMYAMFGMTDVARATQTGRGNLAAAMIAMMTTYGVILVGGSLGATLSVERTTGISRMYALTPIQPWVILLVRLTALVALSAFITLITFSFGMATGAQMTAGAWAASAAVVIALSALGALIGLACGYTIKGENAYSASAFVMLMGAFVSGMFIPLDQLPPFVAQIAPFTPLYGAVQAIYAVAGTVTMPTAAWLNIAGWAVVTAGIAWWGASHDTDR
;
A
#
# COMPACT_ATOMS: atom_id res chain seq x y z
N MET A 1 -66.11 -25.41 -11.41
CA MET A 1 -64.82 -25.34 -10.71
C MET A 1 -63.92 -24.47 -11.56
N THR A 2 -63.74 -23.21 -11.17
CA THR A 2 -62.83 -22.27 -11.87
C THR A 2 -61.45 -22.39 -11.25
N THR A 3 -60.49 -22.87 -12.05
CA THR A 3 -59.08 -22.94 -11.65
C THR A 3 -58.55 -21.53 -11.42
N PRO A 4 -57.96 -21.21 -10.25
CA PRO A 4 -57.40 -19.87 -10.07
C PRO A 4 -56.22 -19.65 -11.03
N ALA A 5 -56.19 -18.47 -11.66
CA ALA A 5 -55.10 -18.08 -12.56
C ALA A 5 -53.78 -18.10 -11.81
N PRO A 6 -52.67 -18.57 -12.45
CA PRO A 6 -51.33 -18.56 -11.83
C PRO A 6 -50.95 -17.15 -11.46
N ALA A 7 -50.52 -16.95 -10.20
CA ALA A 7 -50.02 -15.67 -9.71
C ALA A 7 -48.85 -15.22 -10.61
N ARG A 8 -48.91 -13.99 -11.15
CA ARG A 8 -47.84 -13.40 -11.91
C ARG A 8 -46.56 -13.37 -11.02
N PRO A 9 -45.42 -13.79 -11.55
CA PRO A 9 -44.18 -13.66 -10.82
C PRO A 9 -43.97 -12.18 -10.46
N THR A 10 -43.90 -11.90 -9.18
CA THR A 10 -43.52 -10.56 -8.70
C THR A 10 -42.13 -10.28 -9.21
N GLU A 11 -41.97 -9.34 -10.15
CA GLU A 11 -40.68 -8.89 -10.62
C GLU A 11 -39.89 -8.37 -9.41
N ARG A 12 -38.85 -9.10 -9.04
CA ARG A 12 -37.94 -8.65 -7.98
C ARG A 12 -37.20 -7.42 -8.51
N PRO A 13 -37.20 -6.29 -7.79
CA PRO A 13 -36.47 -5.11 -8.22
C PRO A 13 -34.99 -5.47 -8.41
N ILE A 14 -34.39 -5.04 -9.53
CA ILE A 14 -32.99 -5.24 -9.82
C ILE A 14 -32.19 -4.56 -8.71
N PRO A 15 -31.37 -5.29 -7.93
CA PRO A 15 -30.62 -4.69 -6.84
C PRO A 15 -29.60 -3.67 -7.38
N SER A 16 -29.37 -2.58 -6.62
CA SER A 16 -28.38 -1.59 -6.96
C SER A 16 -26.98 -2.23 -7.08
N PRO A 17 -26.12 -1.81 -8.03
CA PRO A 17 -24.76 -2.29 -8.18
C PRO A 17 -23.89 -2.08 -6.92
N PHE A 18 -24.30 -1.19 -6.01
CA PHE A 18 -23.66 -0.95 -4.71
C PHE A 18 -24.20 -1.82 -3.57
N THR A 19 -25.18 -2.70 -3.85
CA THR A 19 -25.77 -3.54 -2.81
C THR A 19 -24.71 -4.46 -2.21
N GLY A 20 -24.38 -4.24 -0.92
CA GLY A 20 -23.34 -4.99 -0.22
C GLY A 20 -21.94 -4.34 -0.21
N ALA A 21 -21.69 -3.26 -0.97
CA ALA A 21 -20.40 -2.57 -1.03
C ALA A 21 -19.88 -2.13 0.35
N GLY A 22 -20.76 -1.58 1.22
CA GLY A 22 -20.36 -1.18 2.57
C GLY A 22 -19.97 -2.36 3.47
N LYS A 23 -20.64 -3.53 3.32
CA LYS A 23 -20.28 -4.74 4.05
C LYS A 23 -18.90 -5.27 3.56
N LEU A 24 -18.69 -5.27 2.25
CA LEU A 24 -17.41 -5.67 1.66
C LEU A 24 -16.28 -4.73 2.10
N TRP A 25 -16.53 -3.41 2.09
CA TRP A 25 -15.54 -2.42 2.55
C TRP A 25 -15.15 -2.66 4.02
N ARG A 26 -16.15 -2.81 4.89
CA ARG A 26 -15.92 -3.09 6.31
C ARG A 26 -15.16 -4.41 6.50
N ALA A 27 -15.52 -5.46 5.77
CA ALA A 27 -14.83 -6.74 5.83
C ALA A 27 -13.37 -6.60 5.38
N THR A 28 -13.11 -5.94 4.24
CA THR A 28 -11.75 -5.67 3.72
C THR A 28 -10.93 -4.86 4.73
N PHE A 29 -11.48 -3.79 5.25
CA PHE A 29 -10.78 -2.92 6.21
C PHE A 29 -10.46 -3.66 7.51
N LEU A 30 -11.46 -4.32 8.11
CA LEU A 30 -11.29 -5.04 9.37
C LEU A 30 -10.38 -6.26 9.23
N SER A 31 -10.43 -7.00 8.14
CA SER A 31 -9.55 -8.15 7.93
C SER A 31 -8.07 -7.78 7.93
N HIS A 32 -7.73 -6.57 7.44
CA HIS A 32 -6.35 -6.08 7.43
C HIS A 32 -5.92 -5.53 8.80
N ILE A 33 -6.80 -4.77 9.49
CA ILE A 33 -6.49 -4.22 10.83
C ILE A 33 -6.44 -5.33 11.89
N LEU A 34 -7.36 -6.28 11.85
CA LEU A 34 -7.42 -7.35 12.84
C LEU A 34 -6.41 -8.47 12.59
N ASN A 35 -5.72 -8.47 11.45
CA ASN A 35 -4.63 -9.39 11.21
C ASN A 35 -3.37 -8.93 11.97
N PRO A 36 -2.97 -9.63 13.05
CA PRO A 36 -1.88 -9.17 13.91
C PRO A 36 -0.54 -9.13 13.18
N TRP A 37 -0.29 -10.07 12.27
CA TRP A 37 0.95 -10.09 11.48
C TRP A 37 1.02 -8.91 10.51
N ASN A 38 -0.09 -8.60 9.84
CA ASN A 38 -0.13 -7.46 8.93
C ASN A 38 0.12 -6.14 9.67
N MET A 39 -0.52 -5.95 10.84
CA MET A 39 -0.33 -4.77 11.66
C MET A 39 1.07 -4.72 12.32
N ALA A 40 1.61 -5.85 12.72
CA ALA A 40 2.96 -5.89 13.26
C ALA A 40 4.00 -5.39 12.25
N PHE A 41 3.94 -5.87 11.02
CA PHE A 41 4.89 -5.46 9.98
C PHE A 41 4.59 -4.07 9.40
N ALA A 42 3.32 -3.67 9.33
CA ALA A 42 2.94 -2.39 8.75
C ALA A 42 3.02 -1.22 9.74
N LEU A 43 2.88 -1.46 11.03
CA LEU A 43 2.85 -0.43 12.07
C LEU A 43 4.00 -0.58 13.06
N LEU A 44 4.15 -1.76 13.71
CA LEU A 44 5.14 -1.91 14.79
C LEU A 44 6.56 -1.92 14.27
N LEU A 45 6.84 -2.57 13.13
CA LEU A 45 8.19 -2.59 12.56
C LEU A 45 8.67 -1.19 12.15
N PRO A 46 7.90 -0.37 11.40
CA PRO A 46 8.25 1.02 11.15
C PRO A 46 8.47 1.86 12.40
N MET A 47 7.60 1.73 13.40
CA MET A 47 7.75 2.45 14.68
C MET A 47 9.00 2.01 15.44
N PHE A 48 9.29 0.71 15.45
CA PHE A 48 10.49 0.16 16.06
C PHE A 48 11.76 0.65 15.36
N MET A 49 11.80 0.60 14.02
CA MET A 49 12.92 1.13 13.24
C MET A 49 13.13 2.64 13.49
N TYR A 50 12.05 3.40 13.53
CA TYR A 50 12.11 4.81 13.88
C TYR A 50 12.61 5.01 15.33
N ALA A 51 12.15 4.19 16.28
CA ALA A 51 12.61 4.29 17.67
C ALA A 51 14.12 4.04 17.79
N MET A 52 14.66 3.09 17.03
CA MET A 52 16.09 2.77 17.02
C MET A 52 16.95 3.88 16.38
N PHE A 53 16.49 4.49 15.31
CA PHE A 53 17.32 5.41 14.51
C PHE A 53 16.86 6.87 14.57
N GLY A 54 15.56 7.12 14.68
CA GLY A 54 14.97 8.46 14.61
C GLY A 54 14.81 9.14 15.98
N MET A 55 14.74 8.38 17.06
CA MET A 55 14.59 8.95 18.42
C MET A 55 15.93 9.34 19.05
N THR A 56 17.01 9.34 18.30
CA THR A 56 18.34 9.78 18.80
C THR A 56 18.39 11.30 18.92
N ASP A 57 19.18 11.79 19.86
CA ASP A 57 19.36 13.24 20.06
C ASP A 57 19.94 13.91 18.80
N VAL A 58 20.80 13.21 18.08
CA VAL A 58 21.35 13.67 16.80
C VAL A 58 20.23 13.86 15.77
N ALA A 59 19.33 12.89 15.60
CA ALA A 59 18.24 12.98 14.64
C ALA A 59 17.23 14.09 14.98
N ARG A 60 16.99 14.33 16.26
CA ARG A 60 16.11 15.42 16.73
C ARG A 60 16.74 16.79 16.58
N ALA A 61 18.07 16.90 16.81
CA ALA A 61 18.80 18.15 16.72
C ALA A 61 19.14 18.56 15.26
N THR A 62 19.31 17.59 14.38
CA THR A 62 19.68 17.83 12.97
C THR A 62 18.50 18.38 12.20
N GLN A 63 18.60 19.66 11.80
CA GLN A 63 17.58 20.30 10.96
C GLN A 63 17.80 19.91 9.49
N THR A 64 16.73 19.54 8.82
CA THR A 64 16.73 19.12 7.41
C THR A 64 15.56 19.75 6.68
N GLY A 65 15.85 20.70 5.79
CA GLY A 65 14.82 21.30 4.95
C GLY A 65 13.66 21.91 5.73
N ARG A 66 12.51 21.24 5.76
CA ARG A 66 11.26 21.72 6.37
C ARG A 66 11.00 21.17 7.77
N GLY A 67 11.97 20.48 8.35
CA GLY A 67 11.84 19.85 9.66
C GLY A 67 13.16 19.29 10.18
N ASN A 68 13.10 18.40 11.15
CA ASN A 68 14.29 17.68 11.62
C ASN A 68 14.43 16.30 10.96
N LEU A 69 15.61 15.72 11.09
CA LEU A 69 15.93 14.40 10.52
C LEU A 69 14.99 13.31 11.07
N ALA A 70 14.60 13.41 12.35
CA ALA A 70 13.64 12.48 12.97
C ALA A 70 12.30 12.46 12.22
N ALA A 71 11.80 13.63 11.78
CA ALA A 71 10.55 13.71 11.03
C ALA A 71 10.68 13.11 9.62
N ALA A 72 11.80 13.31 8.94
CA ALA A 72 12.05 12.64 7.66
C ALA A 72 12.12 11.11 7.84
N MET A 73 12.76 10.64 8.91
CA MET A 73 12.86 9.20 9.21
C MET A 73 11.49 8.57 9.49
N ILE A 74 10.64 9.19 10.34
CA ILE A 74 9.31 8.60 10.60
C ILE A 74 8.44 8.59 9.33
N ALA A 75 8.51 9.62 8.49
CA ALA A 75 7.79 9.64 7.22
C ALA A 75 8.28 8.52 6.27
N MET A 76 9.59 8.26 6.23
CA MET A 76 10.19 7.19 5.46
C MET A 76 9.72 5.81 5.95
N MET A 77 9.80 5.57 7.26
CA MET A 77 9.37 4.31 7.87
C MET A 77 7.86 4.08 7.70
N THR A 78 7.05 5.14 7.83
CA THR A 78 5.61 5.10 7.56
C THR A 78 5.33 4.71 6.10
N THR A 79 6.10 5.25 5.16
CA THR A 79 5.98 4.92 3.74
C THR A 79 6.17 3.42 3.51
N TYR A 80 7.17 2.81 4.15
CA TYR A 80 7.36 1.36 4.08
C TYR A 80 6.13 0.58 4.59
N GLY A 81 5.62 0.94 5.77
CA GLY A 81 4.45 0.28 6.35
C GLY A 81 3.21 0.37 5.48
N VAL A 82 2.97 1.54 4.89
CA VAL A 82 1.83 1.80 4.01
C VAL A 82 1.96 1.05 2.67
N ILE A 83 3.15 1.01 2.07
CA ILE A 83 3.43 0.23 0.87
C ILE A 83 3.23 -1.27 1.14
N LEU A 84 3.65 -1.76 2.30
CA LEU A 84 3.49 -3.16 2.70
C LEU A 84 2.01 -3.55 2.83
N VAL A 85 1.17 -2.69 3.43
CA VAL A 85 -0.29 -2.91 3.49
C VAL A 85 -0.91 -2.88 2.11
N GLY A 86 -0.48 -1.96 1.25
CA GLY A 86 -0.90 -1.94 -0.15
C GLY A 86 -0.61 -3.28 -0.84
N GLY A 87 0.61 -3.79 -0.66
CA GLY A 87 1.01 -5.09 -1.20
C GLY A 87 0.21 -6.27 -0.67
N SER A 88 -0.05 -6.29 0.61
CA SER A 88 -0.92 -7.28 1.23
C SER A 88 -2.32 -7.25 0.62
N LEU A 89 -2.92 -6.05 0.47
CA LEU A 89 -4.23 -5.90 -0.15
C LEU A 89 -4.24 -6.37 -1.62
N GLY A 90 -3.19 -6.06 -2.39
CA GLY A 90 -3.05 -6.53 -3.77
C GLY A 90 -2.90 -8.05 -3.86
N ALA A 91 -2.07 -8.64 -3.00
CA ALA A 91 -1.81 -10.08 -2.96
C ALA A 91 -3.03 -10.91 -2.50
N THR A 92 -3.99 -10.30 -1.75
CA THR A 92 -5.26 -10.95 -1.34
C THR A 92 -5.98 -11.59 -2.53
N LEU A 93 -5.87 -11.01 -3.72
CA LEU A 93 -6.48 -11.55 -4.94
C LEU A 93 -6.08 -13.00 -5.20
N SER A 94 -4.81 -13.38 -4.96
CA SER A 94 -4.35 -14.77 -5.16
C SER A 94 -5.08 -15.75 -4.25
N VAL A 95 -5.24 -15.39 -2.99
CA VAL A 95 -5.96 -16.21 -2.01
C VAL A 95 -7.44 -16.31 -2.36
N GLU A 96 -8.09 -15.21 -2.73
CA GLU A 96 -9.50 -15.21 -3.15
C GLU A 96 -9.75 -16.09 -4.37
N ARG A 97 -8.79 -16.17 -5.29
CA ARG A 97 -8.87 -17.05 -6.46
C ARG A 97 -8.72 -18.51 -6.08
N THR A 98 -7.72 -18.85 -5.27
CA THR A 98 -7.46 -20.25 -4.86
C THR A 98 -8.51 -20.80 -3.91
N THR A 99 -9.15 -19.94 -3.11
CA THR A 99 -10.25 -20.34 -2.20
C THR A 99 -11.64 -20.27 -2.83
N GLY A 100 -11.75 -19.80 -4.08
CA GLY A 100 -13.03 -19.69 -4.79
C GLY A 100 -13.88 -18.47 -4.40
N ILE A 101 -13.39 -17.57 -3.56
CA ILE A 101 -14.09 -16.34 -3.17
C ILE A 101 -14.39 -15.47 -4.40
N SER A 102 -13.49 -15.45 -5.37
CA SER A 102 -13.69 -14.73 -6.64
C SER A 102 -14.95 -15.21 -7.37
N ARG A 103 -15.24 -16.52 -7.34
CA ARG A 103 -16.46 -17.10 -7.94
C ARG A 103 -17.72 -16.73 -7.14
N MET A 104 -17.61 -16.58 -5.82
CA MET A 104 -18.71 -16.13 -4.98
C MET A 104 -19.11 -14.68 -5.30
N TYR A 105 -18.14 -13.81 -5.65
CA TYR A 105 -18.46 -12.44 -6.10
C TYR A 105 -19.32 -12.43 -7.36
N ALA A 106 -19.12 -13.36 -8.28
CA ALA A 106 -19.94 -13.48 -9.50
C ALA A 106 -21.43 -13.82 -9.21
N LEU A 107 -21.73 -14.39 -8.04
CA LEU A 107 -23.08 -14.69 -7.59
C LEU A 107 -23.76 -13.52 -6.85
N THR A 108 -23.00 -12.44 -6.59
CA THR A 108 -23.52 -11.23 -5.95
C THR A 108 -23.90 -10.18 -6.99
N PRO A 109 -24.83 -9.27 -6.67
CA PRO A 109 -25.20 -8.18 -7.57
C PRO A 109 -24.12 -7.07 -7.67
N ILE A 110 -22.97 -7.22 -6.96
CA ILE A 110 -21.90 -6.25 -6.94
C ILE A 110 -21.12 -6.31 -8.28
N GLN A 111 -21.03 -5.17 -8.94
CA GLN A 111 -20.25 -5.10 -10.19
C GLN A 111 -18.73 -5.07 -9.93
N PRO A 112 -17.90 -5.62 -10.83
CA PRO A 112 -16.44 -5.70 -10.65
C PRO A 112 -15.77 -4.36 -10.38
N TRP A 113 -16.23 -3.27 -11.01
CA TRP A 113 -15.69 -1.94 -10.77
C TRP A 113 -16.01 -1.41 -9.35
N VAL A 114 -17.15 -1.83 -8.76
CA VAL A 114 -17.50 -1.49 -7.37
C VAL A 114 -16.55 -2.21 -6.40
N ILE A 115 -16.20 -3.46 -6.68
CA ILE A 115 -15.19 -4.20 -5.89
C ILE A 115 -13.85 -3.46 -5.92
N LEU A 116 -13.43 -2.98 -7.10
CA LEU A 116 -12.21 -2.19 -7.23
C LEU A 116 -12.27 -0.90 -6.43
N LEU A 117 -13.38 -0.14 -6.51
CA LEU A 117 -13.57 1.07 -5.71
C LEU A 117 -13.54 0.80 -4.21
N VAL A 118 -14.17 -0.28 -3.77
CA VAL A 118 -14.14 -0.72 -2.36
C VAL A 118 -12.71 -0.98 -1.90
N ARG A 119 -11.91 -1.67 -2.70
CA ARG A 119 -10.51 -1.96 -2.38
C ARG A 119 -9.65 -0.69 -2.35
N LEU A 120 -9.82 0.20 -3.33
CA LEU A 120 -9.07 1.46 -3.37
C LEU A 120 -9.43 2.37 -2.17
N THR A 121 -10.70 2.50 -1.85
CA THR A 121 -11.12 3.30 -0.69
C THR A 121 -10.71 2.67 0.65
N ALA A 122 -10.71 1.34 0.75
CA ALA A 122 -10.19 0.63 1.92
C ALA A 122 -8.67 0.82 2.04
N LEU A 123 -7.92 0.77 0.92
CA LEU A 123 -6.48 1.04 0.90
C LEU A 123 -6.16 2.45 1.40
N VAL A 124 -6.86 3.46 0.89
CA VAL A 124 -6.69 4.86 1.34
C VAL A 124 -6.99 5.00 2.83
N ALA A 125 -8.07 4.38 3.32
CA ALA A 125 -8.43 4.43 4.74
C ALA A 125 -7.40 3.71 5.63
N LEU A 126 -6.89 2.54 5.22
CA LEU A 126 -5.84 1.81 5.93
C LEU A 126 -4.54 2.62 5.95
N SER A 127 -4.14 3.19 4.83
CA SER A 127 -2.95 4.02 4.70
C SER A 127 -3.05 5.28 5.56
N ALA A 128 -4.21 5.94 5.57
CA ALA A 128 -4.46 7.11 6.42
C ALA A 128 -4.42 6.73 7.91
N PHE A 129 -4.99 5.60 8.30
CA PHE A 129 -4.96 5.08 9.67
C PHE A 129 -3.53 4.82 10.15
N ILE A 130 -2.72 4.13 9.36
CA ILE A 130 -1.30 3.86 9.69
C ILE A 130 -0.52 5.18 9.77
N THR A 131 -0.70 6.07 8.79
CA THR A 131 -0.02 7.37 8.76
C THR A 131 -0.38 8.21 9.98
N LEU A 132 -1.65 8.24 10.37
CA LEU A 132 -2.10 8.97 11.56
C LEU A 132 -1.41 8.48 12.82
N ILE A 133 -1.37 7.15 13.03
CA ILE A 133 -0.76 6.57 14.24
C ILE A 133 0.75 6.83 14.25
N THR A 134 1.44 6.54 13.15
CA THR A 134 2.89 6.67 13.08
C THR A 134 3.36 8.11 13.16
N PHE A 135 2.65 9.05 12.50
CA PHE A 135 2.99 10.48 12.58
C PHE A 135 2.69 11.05 13.98
N SER A 136 1.57 10.63 14.60
CA SER A 136 1.29 11.01 15.99
C SER A 136 2.38 10.51 16.95
N PHE A 137 2.85 9.29 16.77
CA PHE A 137 3.97 8.75 17.53
C PHE A 137 5.27 9.54 17.27
N GLY A 138 5.58 9.85 16.01
CA GLY A 138 6.74 10.68 15.65
C GLY A 138 6.69 12.06 16.32
N MET A 139 5.56 12.76 16.22
CA MET A 139 5.36 14.07 16.88
C MET A 139 5.51 13.99 18.40
N ALA A 140 4.94 12.98 19.02
CA ALA A 140 5.06 12.76 20.46
C ALA A 140 6.49 12.48 20.92
N THR A 141 7.33 11.96 20.03
CA THR A 141 8.72 11.56 20.32
C THR A 141 9.77 12.54 19.80
N GLY A 142 9.37 13.73 19.37
CA GLY A 142 10.28 14.83 19.02
C GLY A 142 10.55 15.00 17.53
N ALA A 143 9.82 14.32 16.64
CA ALA A 143 9.83 14.64 15.22
C ALA A 143 9.13 15.99 14.97
N GLN A 144 9.79 16.91 14.31
CA GLN A 144 9.29 18.25 14.05
C GLN A 144 9.34 18.56 12.57
N MET A 145 8.22 19.05 12.04
CA MET A 145 8.08 19.49 10.64
C MET A 145 7.06 20.63 10.59
N THR A 146 7.13 21.47 9.57
CA THR A 146 6.07 22.45 9.35
C THR A 146 4.73 21.76 9.08
N ALA A 147 3.60 22.37 9.47
CA ALA A 147 2.27 21.78 9.26
C ALA A 147 2.00 21.42 7.79
N GLY A 148 2.45 22.27 6.86
CA GLY A 148 2.34 22.00 5.43
C GLY A 148 3.18 20.79 4.98
N ALA A 149 4.38 20.59 5.55
CA ALA A 149 5.21 19.44 5.25
C ALA A 149 4.62 18.13 5.82
N TRP A 150 4.04 18.15 7.03
CA TRP A 150 3.30 17.01 7.58
C TRP A 150 2.13 16.60 6.67
N ALA A 151 1.30 17.57 6.26
CA ALA A 151 0.16 17.31 5.38
C ALA A 151 0.60 16.77 4.00
N ALA A 152 1.62 17.38 3.41
CA ALA A 152 2.17 16.93 2.13
C ALA A 152 2.80 15.54 2.24
N SER A 153 3.56 15.25 3.32
CA SER A 153 4.10 13.92 3.58
C SER A 153 2.99 12.88 3.72
N ALA A 154 1.93 13.18 4.46
CA ALA A 154 0.79 12.28 4.61
C ALA A 154 0.13 11.99 3.25
N ALA A 155 -0.11 13.01 2.43
CA ALA A 155 -0.69 12.84 1.10
C ALA A 155 0.19 11.97 0.19
N VAL A 156 1.50 12.20 0.18
CA VAL A 156 2.47 11.42 -0.61
C VAL A 156 2.54 9.97 -0.10
N VAL A 157 2.62 9.76 1.21
CA VAL A 157 2.64 8.41 1.83
C VAL A 157 1.39 7.62 1.43
N ILE A 158 0.20 8.24 1.53
CA ILE A 158 -1.06 7.60 1.16
C ILE A 158 -1.08 7.29 -0.35
N ALA A 159 -0.63 8.21 -1.20
CA ALA A 159 -0.55 7.99 -2.65
C ALA A 159 0.40 6.83 -3.02
N LEU A 160 1.54 6.72 -2.32
CA LEU A 160 2.52 5.64 -2.54
C LEU A 160 2.01 4.25 -2.15
N SER A 161 0.93 4.15 -1.36
CA SER A 161 0.28 2.86 -1.09
C SER A 161 -0.20 2.15 -2.36
N ALA A 162 -0.56 2.93 -3.39
CA ALA A 162 -0.96 2.40 -4.68
C ALA A 162 0.17 1.62 -5.37
N LEU A 163 1.43 2.06 -5.24
CA LEU A 163 2.58 1.33 -5.75
C LEU A 163 2.70 -0.04 -5.06
N GLY A 164 2.53 -0.07 -3.74
CA GLY A 164 2.47 -1.32 -2.98
C GLY A 164 1.36 -2.25 -3.48
N ALA A 165 0.15 -1.71 -3.69
CA ALA A 165 -0.98 -2.48 -4.20
C ALA A 165 -0.72 -3.06 -5.59
N LEU A 166 -0.05 -2.31 -6.48
CA LEU A 166 0.34 -2.78 -7.81
C LEU A 166 1.38 -3.91 -7.74
N ILE A 167 2.39 -3.81 -6.87
CA ILE A 167 3.36 -4.87 -6.64
C ILE A 167 2.65 -6.12 -6.09
N GLY A 168 1.76 -5.94 -5.12
CA GLY A 168 0.95 -7.02 -4.56
C GLY A 168 0.05 -7.69 -5.60
N LEU A 169 -0.60 -6.91 -6.47
CA LEU A 169 -1.39 -7.42 -7.59
C LEU A 169 -0.54 -8.24 -8.57
N ALA A 170 0.63 -7.74 -8.93
CA ALA A 170 1.55 -8.46 -9.81
C ALA A 170 1.92 -9.84 -9.20
N CYS A 171 2.28 -9.88 -7.92
CA CYS A 171 2.51 -11.12 -7.20
C CYS A 171 1.24 -11.98 -7.11
N GLY A 172 0.08 -11.36 -6.86
CA GLY A 172 -1.21 -12.05 -6.73
C GLY A 172 -1.69 -12.74 -8.01
N TYR A 173 -1.33 -12.23 -9.17
CA TYR A 173 -1.64 -12.87 -10.45
C TYR A 173 -0.60 -13.89 -10.90
N THR A 174 0.65 -13.77 -10.46
CA THR A 174 1.75 -14.65 -10.90
C THR A 174 2.00 -15.82 -9.94
N ILE A 175 1.66 -15.66 -8.65
CA ILE A 175 1.94 -16.63 -7.59
C ILE A 175 0.63 -17.08 -6.97
N LYS A 176 0.46 -18.40 -6.75
CA LYS A 176 -0.78 -18.98 -6.21
C LYS A 176 -0.81 -18.98 -4.68
N GLY A 177 -2.00 -18.68 -4.14
CA GLY A 177 -2.29 -18.79 -2.72
C GLY A 177 -1.55 -17.80 -1.83
N GLU A 178 -1.29 -18.20 -0.60
CA GLU A 178 -0.65 -17.35 0.41
C GLU A 178 0.81 -16.97 0.11
N ASN A 179 1.49 -17.72 -0.77
CA ASN A 179 2.85 -17.41 -1.19
C ASN A 179 2.95 -16.03 -1.89
N ALA A 180 1.84 -15.53 -2.45
CA ALA A 180 1.79 -14.20 -3.04
C ALA A 180 2.04 -13.08 -2.02
N TYR A 181 1.59 -13.25 -0.76
CA TYR A 181 1.88 -12.32 0.33
C TYR A 181 3.37 -12.29 0.64
N SER A 182 3.97 -13.48 0.81
CA SER A 182 5.40 -13.60 1.14
C SER A 182 6.28 -13.03 0.03
N ALA A 183 5.96 -13.31 -1.22
CA ALA A 183 6.69 -12.78 -2.37
C ALA A 183 6.56 -11.25 -2.47
N SER A 184 5.37 -10.71 -2.28
CA SER A 184 5.14 -9.26 -2.26
C SER A 184 5.93 -8.58 -1.14
N ALA A 185 5.86 -9.12 0.08
CA ALA A 185 6.60 -8.61 1.23
C ALA A 185 8.12 -8.68 1.00
N PHE A 186 8.62 -9.77 0.41
CA PHE A 186 10.03 -9.93 0.10
C PHE A 186 10.52 -8.89 -0.92
N VAL A 187 9.78 -8.69 -2.03
CA VAL A 187 10.12 -7.67 -3.04
C VAL A 187 10.16 -6.28 -2.42
N MET A 188 9.21 -5.96 -1.55
CA MET A 188 9.16 -4.66 -0.87
C MET A 188 10.29 -4.49 0.14
N LEU A 189 10.60 -5.53 0.92
CA LEU A 189 11.68 -5.51 1.90
C LEU A 189 13.03 -5.32 1.20
N MET A 190 13.32 -6.12 0.17
CA MET A 190 14.55 -5.98 -0.61
C MET A 190 14.63 -4.63 -1.32
N GLY A 191 13.51 -4.18 -1.91
CA GLY A 191 13.40 -2.86 -2.49
C GLY A 191 13.68 -1.75 -1.49
N ALA A 192 13.19 -1.84 -0.26
CA ALA A 192 13.41 -0.84 0.79
C ALA A 192 14.88 -0.76 1.22
N PHE A 193 15.54 -1.91 1.35
CA PHE A 193 16.99 -1.92 1.67
C PHE A 193 17.81 -1.29 0.55
N VAL A 194 17.60 -1.73 -0.68
CA VAL A 194 18.42 -1.30 -1.82
C VAL A 194 18.12 0.14 -2.26
N SER A 195 16.89 0.62 -2.05
CA SER A 195 16.51 2.00 -2.41
C SER A 195 17.01 3.08 -1.44
N GLY A 196 17.61 2.70 -0.31
CA GLY A 196 18.04 3.66 0.71
C GLY A 196 16.92 4.09 1.68
N MET A 197 15.84 3.29 1.80
CA MET A 197 14.72 3.62 2.67
C MET A 197 15.05 3.45 4.15
N PHE A 198 15.80 2.40 4.50
CA PHE A 198 16.21 2.13 5.88
C PHE A 198 17.58 2.72 6.22
N ILE A 199 18.51 2.67 5.27
CA ILE A 199 19.87 3.14 5.40
C ILE A 199 20.14 4.09 4.23
N PRO A 200 20.52 5.36 4.48
CA PRO A 200 20.87 6.30 3.41
C PRO A 200 21.89 5.75 2.42
N LEU A 201 21.74 6.07 1.14
CA LEU A 201 22.56 5.49 0.07
C LEU A 201 24.05 5.81 0.18
N ASP A 202 24.40 6.92 0.82
CA ASP A 202 25.78 7.33 1.11
C ASP A 202 26.50 6.44 2.13
N GLN A 203 25.74 5.69 2.93
CA GLN A 203 26.24 4.72 3.91
C GLN A 203 26.29 3.29 3.35
N LEU A 204 25.76 3.07 2.15
CA LEU A 204 25.75 1.77 1.49
C LEU A 204 26.96 1.59 0.56
N PRO A 205 27.35 0.34 0.25
CA PRO A 205 28.41 0.09 -0.71
C PRO A 205 28.13 0.74 -2.07
N PRO A 206 29.16 1.25 -2.80
CA PRO A 206 28.95 2.01 -4.04
C PRO A 206 28.13 1.29 -5.11
N PHE A 207 28.24 -0.05 -5.20
CA PHE A 207 27.45 -0.83 -6.15
C PHE A 207 25.95 -0.79 -5.84
N VAL A 208 25.56 -0.74 -4.56
CA VAL A 208 24.15 -0.62 -4.15
C VAL A 208 23.59 0.74 -4.56
N ALA A 209 24.36 1.80 -4.33
CA ALA A 209 23.97 3.15 -4.73
C ALA A 209 23.77 3.29 -6.25
N GLN A 210 24.54 2.53 -7.05
CA GLN A 210 24.40 2.51 -8.51
C GLN A 210 23.12 1.79 -8.99
N ILE A 211 22.70 0.71 -8.32
CA ILE A 211 21.50 -0.03 -8.69
C ILE A 211 20.21 0.52 -8.06
N ALA A 212 20.32 1.32 -7.00
CA ALA A 212 19.18 1.89 -6.30
C ALA A 212 18.15 2.60 -7.21
N PRO A 213 18.56 3.44 -8.21
CA PRO A 213 17.62 4.11 -9.10
C PRO A 213 16.73 3.17 -9.93
N PHE A 214 17.10 1.91 -10.06
CA PHE A 214 16.33 0.90 -10.80
C PHE A 214 15.42 0.08 -9.91
N THR A 215 15.46 0.27 -8.60
CA THR A 215 14.61 -0.46 -7.65
C THR A 215 13.20 0.13 -7.54
N PRO A 216 12.18 -0.67 -7.19
CA PRO A 216 10.78 -0.22 -7.20
C PRO A 216 10.46 0.88 -6.18
N LEU A 217 11.25 1.02 -5.12
CA LEU A 217 10.96 1.98 -4.05
C LEU A 217 11.87 3.23 -4.07
N TYR A 218 12.82 3.33 -4.98
CA TYR A 218 13.71 4.49 -5.07
C TYR A 218 12.94 5.80 -5.25
N GLY A 219 11.97 5.82 -6.17
CA GLY A 219 11.15 7.00 -6.39
C GLY A 219 10.33 7.41 -5.16
N ALA A 220 9.86 6.43 -4.38
CA ALA A 220 9.14 6.66 -3.13
C ALA A 220 10.06 7.33 -2.08
N VAL A 221 11.30 6.86 -1.96
CA VAL A 221 12.32 7.44 -1.07
C VAL A 221 12.60 8.89 -1.44
N GLN A 222 12.83 9.16 -2.72
CA GLN A 222 13.10 10.52 -3.21
C GLN A 222 11.90 11.46 -3.03
N ALA A 223 10.67 10.95 -3.18
CA ALA A 223 9.46 11.74 -2.95
C ALA A 223 9.35 12.21 -1.49
N ILE A 224 9.67 11.35 -0.53
CA ILE A 224 9.65 11.71 0.89
C ILE A 224 10.74 12.72 1.22
N TYR A 225 11.96 12.54 0.71
CA TYR A 225 13.05 13.53 0.87
C TYR A 225 12.68 14.88 0.26
N ALA A 226 12.03 14.90 -0.90
CA ALA A 226 11.60 16.14 -1.54
C ALA A 226 10.54 16.89 -0.73
N VAL A 227 9.56 16.17 -0.14
CA VAL A 227 8.55 16.78 0.72
C VAL A 227 9.16 17.26 2.04
N ALA A 228 10.10 16.52 2.61
CA ALA A 228 10.87 16.96 3.78
C ALA A 228 11.74 18.19 3.47
N GLY A 229 11.91 18.55 2.20
CA GLY A 229 12.67 19.70 1.76
C GLY A 229 14.18 19.49 1.76
N THR A 230 14.65 18.24 1.81
CA THR A 230 16.08 17.89 1.81
C THR A 230 16.65 17.88 0.41
N VAL A 231 15.85 17.53 -0.59
CA VAL A 231 16.22 17.48 -2.00
C VAL A 231 15.09 18.02 -2.87
N THR A 232 15.41 18.46 -4.09
CA THR A 232 14.40 18.64 -5.14
C THR A 232 14.15 17.28 -5.77
N MET A 233 12.87 16.93 -6.01
CA MET A 233 12.53 15.63 -6.60
C MET A 233 13.14 15.50 -8.00
N PRO A 234 14.09 14.56 -8.22
CA PRO A 234 14.73 14.42 -9.52
C PRO A 234 13.78 13.80 -10.54
N THR A 235 13.90 14.16 -11.81
CA THR A 235 13.12 13.58 -12.91
C THR A 235 13.19 12.04 -12.93
N ALA A 236 14.37 11.50 -12.61
CA ALA A 236 14.58 10.05 -12.51
C ALA A 236 13.66 9.37 -11.49
N ALA A 237 13.31 10.05 -10.39
CA ALA A 237 12.40 9.51 -9.38
C ALA A 237 10.96 9.44 -9.88
N TRP A 238 10.50 10.44 -10.63
CA TRP A 238 9.18 10.39 -11.30
C TRP A 238 9.11 9.27 -12.32
N LEU A 239 10.15 9.14 -13.15
CA LEU A 239 10.26 8.05 -14.12
C LEU A 239 10.31 6.68 -13.45
N ASN A 240 10.97 6.57 -12.29
CA ASN A 240 11.01 5.33 -11.51
C ASN A 240 9.61 4.94 -11.01
N ILE A 241 8.87 5.85 -10.37
CA ILE A 241 7.50 5.57 -9.88
C ILE A 241 6.59 5.17 -11.03
N ALA A 242 6.58 5.96 -12.13
CA ALA A 242 5.76 5.68 -13.30
C ALA A 242 6.16 4.36 -13.98
N GLY A 243 7.45 4.13 -14.15
CA GLY A 243 8.00 2.92 -14.76
C GLY A 243 7.60 1.66 -13.98
N TRP A 244 7.78 1.66 -12.67
CA TRP A 244 7.38 0.52 -11.83
C TRP A 244 5.86 0.34 -11.75
N ALA A 245 5.09 1.43 -11.75
CA ALA A 245 3.63 1.33 -11.85
C ALA A 245 3.20 0.66 -13.17
N VAL A 246 3.82 1.03 -14.29
CA VAL A 246 3.53 0.41 -15.60
C VAL A 246 4.00 -1.05 -15.64
N VAL A 247 5.20 -1.35 -15.16
CA VAL A 247 5.74 -2.72 -15.15
C VAL A 247 4.87 -3.64 -14.30
N THR A 248 4.53 -3.23 -13.08
CA THR A 248 3.71 -4.07 -12.18
C THR A 248 2.28 -4.19 -12.66
N ALA A 249 1.68 -3.14 -13.21
CA ALA A 249 0.37 -3.20 -13.86
C ALA A 249 0.40 -4.12 -15.08
N GLY A 250 1.46 -4.05 -15.89
CA GLY A 250 1.67 -4.93 -17.05
C GLY A 250 1.78 -6.40 -16.65
N ILE A 251 2.54 -6.71 -15.60
CA ILE A 251 2.65 -8.08 -15.05
C ILE A 251 1.29 -8.56 -14.53
N ALA A 252 0.57 -7.71 -13.79
CA ALA A 252 -0.76 -8.05 -13.28
C ALA A 252 -1.76 -8.29 -14.45
N TRP A 253 -1.72 -7.47 -15.49
CA TRP A 253 -2.55 -7.64 -16.68
C TRP A 253 -2.20 -8.92 -17.43
N TRP A 254 -0.91 -9.18 -17.64
CA TRP A 254 -0.45 -10.42 -18.30
C TRP A 254 -0.91 -11.66 -17.51
N GLY A 255 -0.71 -11.68 -16.19
CA GLY A 255 -1.17 -12.77 -15.33
C GLY A 255 -2.70 -12.94 -15.38
N ALA A 256 -3.46 -11.84 -15.37
CA ALA A 256 -4.92 -11.87 -15.48
C ALA A 256 -5.41 -12.41 -16.83
N SER A 257 -4.69 -12.11 -17.92
CA SER A 257 -5.06 -12.56 -19.27
C SER A 257 -4.75 -14.04 -19.53
N HIS A 258 -3.77 -14.61 -18.81
CA HIS A 258 -3.38 -16.02 -18.91
C HIS A 258 -3.98 -16.90 -17.81
N ASP A 259 -4.88 -16.33 -17.03
CA ASP A 259 -5.56 -17.05 -15.97
C ASP A 259 -6.60 -18.03 -16.53
N THR A 260 -6.25 -19.31 -16.50
CA THR A 260 -7.11 -20.42 -16.96
C THR A 260 -8.09 -20.92 -15.91
N ASP A 261 -7.99 -20.41 -14.67
CA ASP A 261 -8.81 -20.85 -13.52
C ASP A 261 -10.13 -20.02 -13.38
N ARG A 262 -10.65 -19.47 -14.49
CA ARG A 262 -11.93 -18.72 -14.53
C ARG A 262 -13.15 -19.62 -14.43
#